data_5363c0d307662406b39c7decd1e25f6a
#
_entry.id   5363c0d307662406b39c7decd1e25f6a
#
_cell.length_a   1.000
_cell.length_b   1.000
_cell.length_c   1.000
_cell.angle_alpha   90.00
_cell.angle_beta   90.00
_cell.angle_gamma   90.00
#
_symmetry.space_group_name_H-M   'P 1'
#
loop_
_entity.id
_entity.type
_entity.pdbx_description
1 polymer ?
#
loop_
_entity_poly.entity_id
_entity_poly.type
_entity_poly.pdbx_seq_one_letter_code
_entity_poly.pdbx_strand_id
1 'polypeptide(L)'
;VSPANEEGWSTQHDIARRAVEAKFGDKIKVTTVENIPENADAERVLRDLAQQGNKLIFATSFGYMNSVLKVAKEFPDVKFEHATGYKTAPNVANYSARFYEARYLAGKLAGATTKSNILGYVAALPIPEVLQGINAYTLGAQSVNPNIEVRVVWTSAWYDPGKESDAAKSLIGQGADVITHHTNSSAVASACEEA
;
A
#
# COMPACT_ATOMS: atom_id res chain seq x y z
N VAL A 1 6.10 -5.69 -5.16
CA VAL A 1 4.80 -6.04 -4.61
C VAL A 1 3.79 -6.25 -5.73
N SER A 2 3.52 -5.26 -6.55
CA SER A 2 2.73 -5.39 -7.77
C SER A 2 3.53 -4.96 -8.99
N PRO A 3 3.14 -5.34 -10.22
CA PRO A 3 3.73 -4.80 -11.44
C PRO A 3 3.58 -3.28 -11.51
N ALA A 4 4.54 -2.59 -12.13
CA ALA A 4 4.48 -1.13 -12.30
C ALA A 4 3.61 -0.69 -13.51
N ASN A 5 3.04 -1.62 -14.26
CA ASN A 5 2.13 -1.38 -15.38
C ASN A 5 0.65 -1.51 -14.99
N GLU A 6 0.36 -1.84 -13.74
CA GLU A 6 -0.96 -1.86 -13.16
C GLU A 6 -1.29 -0.48 -12.56
N GLU A 7 -2.48 -0.32 -12.04
CA GLU A 7 -2.85 0.85 -11.25
C GLU A 7 -2.30 0.74 -9.81
N GLY A 8 -2.27 1.87 -9.10
CA GLY A 8 -2.03 1.90 -7.66
C GLY A 8 -0.57 2.14 -7.27
N TRP A 9 -0.12 1.48 -6.22
CA TRP A 9 1.11 1.80 -5.46
C TRP A 9 2.40 1.79 -6.28
N SER A 10 2.70 0.66 -6.95
CA SER A 10 3.93 0.51 -7.73
C SER A 10 3.94 1.44 -8.94
N THR A 11 2.81 1.63 -9.59
CA THR A 11 2.65 2.55 -10.72
C THR A 11 2.90 4.00 -10.32
N GLN A 12 2.38 4.45 -9.17
CA GLN A 12 2.62 5.81 -8.68
C GLN A 12 4.11 6.05 -8.36
N HIS A 13 4.80 5.06 -7.81
CA HIS A 13 6.25 5.15 -7.62
C HIS A 13 7.01 5.20 -8.95
N ASP A 14 6.58 4.45 -9.97
CA ASP A 14 7.20 4.50 -11.30
C ASP A 14 6.96 5.84 -12.01
N ILE A 15 5.77 6.40 -11.88
CA ILE A 15 5.48 7.76 -12.39
C ILE A 15 6.41 8.79 -11.74
N ALA A 16 6.57 8.73 -10.42
CA ALA A 16 7.48 9.61 -9.70
C ALA A 16 8.94 9.41 -10.12
N ARG A 17 9.39 8.16 -10.29
CA ARG A 17 10.71 7.81 -10.80
C ARG A 17 10.97 8.45 -12.17
N ARG A 18 10.06 8.28 -13.11
CA ARG A 18 10.16 8.88 -14.46
C ARG A 18 10.24 10.41 -14.42
N ALA A 19 9.46 11.04 -13.53
CA ALA A 19 9.52 12.48 -13.33
C ALA A 19 10.87 12.95 -12.80
N VAL A 20 11.49 12.19 -11.89
CA VAL A 20 12.82 12.44 -11.35
C VAL A 20 13.88 12.29 -12.45
N GLU A 21 13.82 11.22 -13.25
CA GLU A 21 14.73 11.03 -14.39
C GLU A 21 14.62 12.16 -15.41
N ALA A 22 13.40 12.53 -15.77
CA ALA A 22 13.17 13.64 -16.72
C ALA A 22 13.73 14.98 -16.19
N LYS A 23 13.61 15.22 -14.86
CA LYS A 23 14.09 16.45 -14.23
C LYS A 23 15.61 16.53 -14.14
N PHE A 24 16.27 15.44 -13.83
CA PHE A 24 17.70 15.42 -13.53
C PHE A 24 18.57 14.95 -14.70
N GLY A 25 17.99 14.25 -15.68
CA GLY A 25 18.66 13.80 -16.90
C GLY A 25 19.96 13.03 -16.59
N ASP A 26 21.05 13.40 -17.27
CA ASP A 26 22.35 12.75 -17.15
C ASP A 26 23.01 12.86 -15.77
N LYS A 27 22.46 13.64 -14.85
CA LYS A 27 22.98 13.79 -13.47
C LYS A 27 22.71 12.57 -12.60
N ILE A 28 21.78 11.71 -12.99
CA ILE A 28 21.40 10.51 -12.25
C ILE A 28 21.28 9.31 -13.18
N LYS A 29 21.52 8.13 -12.63
CA LYS A 29 21.18 6.86 -13.25
C LYS A 29 20.26 6.12 -12.30
N VAL A 30 19.10 5.72 -12.78
CA VAL A 30 18.11 4.97 -11.99
C VAL A 30 18.09 3.50 -12.44
N THR A 31 18.07 2.60 -11.46
CA THR A 31 17.88 1.16 -11.67
C THR A 31 16.58 0.75 -10.94
N THR A 32 15.71 0.02 -11.60
CA THR A 32 14.45 -0.47 -11.02
C THR A 32 14.42 -1.99 -11.03
N VAL A 33 13.94 -2.57 -9.93
CA VAL A 33 13.70 -4.01 -9.82
C VAL A 33 12.28 -4.21 -9.31
N GLU A 34 11.48 -5.00 -10.03
CA GLU A 34 10.06 -5.18 -9.77
C GLU A 34 9.75 -6.58 -9.23
N ASN A 35 8.54 -6.73 -8.69
CA ASN A 35 7.98 -8.00 -8.22
C ASN A 35 8.85 -8.73 -7.20
N ILE A 36 9.50 -7.98 -6.31
CA ILE A 36 10.29 -8.55 -5.24
C ILE A 36 9.36 -8.98 -4.10
N PRO A 37 9.36 -10.27 -3.71
CA PRO A 37 8.57 -10.72 -2.57
C PRO A 37 9.13 -10.18 -1.24
N GLU A 38 8.26 -10.02 -0.25
CA GLU A 38 8.62 -9.51 1.09
C GLU A 38 9.24 -10.61 1.97
N ASN A 39 10.31 -11.22 1.49
CA ASN A 39 11.06 -12.33 2.13
C ASN A 39 12.57 -12.12 1.98
N ALA A 40 13.36 -13.19 2.05
CA ALA A 40 14.82 -13.16 1.91
C ALA A 40 15.30 -12.62 0.54
N ASP A 41 14.49 -12.70 -0.50
CA ASP A 41 14.82 -12.14 -1.81
C ASP A 41 14.94 -10.60 -1.77
N ALA A 42 14.12 -9.93 -0.95
CA ALA A 42 14.23 -8.49 -0.76
C ALA A 42 15.62 -8.11 -0.22
N GLU A 43 16.13 -8.86 0.76
CA GLU A 43 17.47 -8.63 1.32
C GLU A 43 18.57 -8.82 0.26
N ARG A 44 18.48 -9.88 -0.55
CA ARG A 44 19.41 -10.15 -1.63
C ARG A 44 19.41 -9.03 -2.66
N VAL A 45 18.24 -8.60 -3.14
CA VAL A 45 18.11 -7.55 -4.15
C VAL A 45 18.64 -6.20 -3.63
N LEU A 46 18.31 -5.84 -2.37
CA LEU A 46 18.82 -4.61 -1.75
C LEU A 46 20.36 -4.61 -1.66
N ARG A 47 20.95 -5.76 -1.30
CA ARG A 47 22.41 -5.93 -1.24
C ARG A 47 23.02 -5.82 -2.64
N ASP A 48 22.44 -6.49 -3.65
CA ASP A 48 22.91 -6.44 -5.03
C ASP A 48 22.88 -4.99 -5.57
N LEU A 49 21.81 -4.25 -5.31
CA LEU A 49 21.73 -2.84 -5.70
C LEU A 49 22.79 -1.97 -5.02
N ALA A 50 23.06 -2.18 -3.73
CA ALA A 50 24.11 -1.47 -3.02
C ALA A 50 25.51 -1.80 -3.57
N GLN A 51 25.77 -3.07 -3.86
CA GLN A 51 27.04 -3.54 -4.47
C GLN A 51 27.26 -3.00 -5.88
N GLN A 52 26.19 -2.78 -6.65
CA GLN A 52 26.24 -2.15 -7.97
C GLN A 52 26.58 -0.65 -7.93
N GLY A 53 26.75 -0.08 -6.73
CA GLY A 53 27.17 1.31 -6.54
C GLY A 53 26.01 2.30 -6.41
N ASN A 54 24.76 1.85 -6.28
CA ASN A 54 23.64 2.73 -6.00
C ASN A 54 23.84 3.41 -4.64
N LYS A 55 23.73 4.74 -4.59
CA LYS A 55 23.97 5.56 -3.39
C LYS A 55 22.70 5.89 -2.62
N LEU A 56 21.55 5.79 -3.27
CA LEU A 56 20.24 6.01 -2.70
C LEU A 56 19.31 4.90 -3.21
N ILE A 57 18.69 4.17 -2.29
CA ILE A 57 17.81 3.03 -2.60
C ILE A 57 16.45 3.26 -1.95
N PHE A 58 15.40 3.26 -2.76
CA PHE A 58 14.00 3.31 -2.31
C PHE A 58 13.44 1.90 -2.19
N ALA A 59 13.02 1.52 -1.00
CA ALA A 59 12.34 0.26 -0.72
C ALA A 59 10.85 0.51 -0.51
N THR A 60 10.03 0.20 -1.49
CA THR A 60 8.68 0.72 -1.66
C THR A 60 7.59 -0.19 -1.09
N SER A 61 7.87 -0.97 -0.05
CA SER A 61 6.86 -1.77 0.66
C SER A 61 7.18 -1.94 2.13
N PHE A 62 6.13 -2.00 2.96
CA PHE A 62 6.23 -2.18 4.42
C PHE A 62 7.07 -3.40 4.81
N GLY A 63 6.85 -4.54 4.16
CA GLY A 63 7.52 -5.80 4.48
C GLY A 63 9.02 -5.82 4.22
N TYR A 64 9.57 -4.83 3.53
CA TYR A 64 11.02 -4.69 3.33
C TYR A 64 11.77 -4.11 4.55
N MET A 65 11.06 -3.66 5.60
CA MET A 65 11.63 -2.93 6.72
C MET A 65 12.84 -3.62 7.37
N ASN A 66 12.71 -4.90 7.70
CA ASN A 66 13.81 -5.64 8.35
C ASN A 66 14.97 -5.91 7.39
N SER A 67 14.68 -6.18 6.12
CA SER A 67 15.69 -6.37 5.06
C SER A 67 16.49 -5.09 4.83
N VAL A 68 15.82 -3.94 4.76
CA VAL A 68 16.47 -2.63 4.64
C VAL A 68 17.40 -2.37 5.82
N LEU A 69 16.93 -2.55 7.04
CA LEU A 69 17.74 -2.31 8.25
C LEU A 69 18.97 -3.23 8.34
N LYS A 70 18.83 -4.47 7.86
CA LYS A 70 19.94 -5.42 7.85
C LYS A 70 20.98 -5.02 6.82
N VAL A 71 20.58 -4.76 5.57
CA VAL A 71 21.50 -4.37 4.48
C VAL A 71 22.11 -2.99 4.75
N ALA A 72 21.38 -2.05 5.32
CA ALA A 72 21.90 -0.73 5.65
C ALA A 72 23.10 -0.76 6.60
N LYS A 73 23.18 -1.74 7.52
CA LYS A 73 24.36 -1.94 8.39
C LYS A 73 25.59 -2.38 7.62
N GLU A 74 25.39 -3.13 6.53
CA GLU A 74 26.50 -3.63 5.68
C GLU A 74 27.03 -2.51 4.75
N PHE A 75 26.20 -1.52 4.44
CA PHE A 75 26.51 -0.43 3.50
C PHE A 75 26.25 0.96 4.13
N PRO A 76 27.07 1.41 5.09
CA PRO A 76 26.81 2.65 5.84
C PRO A 76 26.81 3.91 4.97
N ASP A 77 27.48 3.90 3.82
CA ASP A 77 27.56 5.02 2.87
C ASP A 77 26.38 5.08 1.89
N VAL A 78 25.54 4.03 1.84
CA VAL A 78 24.32 4.00 1.03
C VAL A 78 23.16 4.52 1.87
N LYS A 79 22.33 5.39 1.29
CA LYS A 79 21.10 5.89 1.92
C LYS A 79 19.92 5.05 1.47
N PHE A 80 19.03 4.75 2.42
CA PHE A 80 17.84 3.97 2.18
C PHE A 80 16.61 4.78 2.59
N GLU A 81 15.64 4.85 1.68
CA GLU A 81 14.32 5.42 1.92
C GLU A 81 13.29 4.30 1.92
N HIS A 82 12.67 4.06 3.05
CA HIS A 82 11.72 2.96 3.22
C HIS A 82 10.28 3.49 3.32
N ALA A 83 9.41 3.02 2.43
CA ALA A 83 8.00 3.39 2.42
C ALA A 83 7.25 2.75 3.58
N THR A 84 6.47 3.56 4.30
CA THR A 84 5.51 3.14 5.34
C THR A 84 6.09 2.39 6.55
N GLY A 85 7.42 2.31 6.67
CA GLY A 85 8.07 1.75 7.84
C GLY A 85 8.00 2.65 9.07
N TYR A 86 8.41 2.11 10.22
CA TYR A 86 8.50 2.86 11.49
C TYR A 86 9.86 2.74 12.18
N LYS A 87 10.75 1.91 11.65
CA LYS A 87 12.12 1.77 12.16
C LYS A 87 13.08 2.56 11.30
N THR A 88 14.01 3.27 11.94
CA THR A 88 15.06 4.06 11.29
C THR A 88 16.45 3.61 11.70
N ALA A 89 17.46 4.08 10.97
CA ALA A 89 18.89 3.92 11.27
C ALA A 89 19.65 5.16 10.75
N PRO A 90 20.95 5.34 11.04
CA PRO A 90 21.72 6.51 10.59
C PRO A 90 21.68 6.77 9.09
N ASN A 91 21.47 5.72 8.29
CA ASN A 91 21.37 5.77 6.83
C ASN A 91 20.01 5.22 6.30
N VAL A 92 19.01 5.08 7.17
CA VAL A 92 17.65 4.66 6.81
C VAL A 92 16.64 5.70 7.30
N ALA A 93 15.90 6.28 6.38
CA ALA A 93 14.72 7.09 6.66
C ALA A 93 13.46 6.39 6.19
N ASN A 94 12.32 6.83 6.73
CA ASN A 94 11.01 6.37 6.30
C ASN A 94 10.25 7.53 5.66
N TYR A 95 9.43 7.21 4.66
CA TYR A 95 8.48 8.16 4.10
C TYR A 95 7.08 7.54 4.03
N SER A 96 6.08 8.38 4.17
CA SER A 96 4.67 8.00 4.07
C SER A 96 3.82 9.24 3.80
N ALA A 97 2.56 9.02 3.44
CA ALA A 97 1.54 10.06 3.39
C ALA A 97 0.49 9.82 4.49
N ARG A 98 -0.28 10.86 4.82
CA ARG A 98 -1.37 10.78 5.80
C ARG A 98 -2.62 10.19 5.16
N PHE A 99 -2.54 8.94 4.72
CA PHE A 99 -3.62 8.23 4.02
C PHE A 99 -4.92 8.18 4.84
N TYR A 100 -4.82 8.13 6.16
CA TYR A 100 -5.96 8.12 7.07
C TYR A 100 -6.87 9.35 6.92
N GLU A 101 -6.34 10.51 6.53
CA GLU A 101 -7.14 11.71 6.27
C GLU A 101 -8.09 11.49 5.09
N ALA A 102 -7.57 10.97 3.98
CA ALA A 102 -8.39 10.61 2.82
C ALA A 102 -9.36 9.46 3.14
N ARG A 103 -8.93 8.48 3.96
CA ARG A 103 -9.81 7.40 4.42
C ARG A 103 -10.98 7.91 5.27
N TYR A 104 -10.75 8.89 6.13
CA TYR A 104 -11.82 9.52 6.90
C TYR A 104 -12.85 10.19 5.98
N LEU A 105 -12.40 10.94 4.98
CA LEU A 105 -13.29 11.58 4.00
C LEU A 105 -14.05 10.55 3.15
N ALA A 106 -13.39 9.49 2.72
CA ALA A 106 -14.04 8.38 2.02
C ALA A 106 -15.09 7.70 2.90
N GLY A 107 -14.82 7.54 4.19
CA GLY A 107 -15.78 7.04 5.17
C GLY A 107 -17.01 7.93 5.29
N LYS A 108 -16.84 9.25 5.35
CA LYS A 108 -17.99 10.20 5.36
C LYS A 108 -18.84 10.06 4.11
N LEU A 109 -18.21 9.95 2.94
CA LEU A 109 -18.93 9.76 1.68
C LEU A 109 -19.70 8.43 1.68
N ALA A 110 -19.04 7.34 2.09
CA ALA A 110 -19.66 6.03 2.21
C ALA A 110 -20.85 6.03 3.18
N GLY A 111 -20.69 6.70 4.32
CA GLY A 111 -21.75 6.85 5.32
C GLY A 111 -22.96 7.64 4.81
N ALA A 112 -22.74 8.62 3.94
CA ALA A 112 -23.80 9.37 3.29
C ALA A 112 -24.48 8.61 2.13
N THR A 113 -23.81 7.60 1.58
CA THR A 113 -24.25 6.87 0.38
C THR A 113 -24.97 5.56 0.73
N THR A 114 -24.53 4.86 1.78
CA THR A 114 -25.07 3.56 2.16
C THR A 114 -26.58 3.62 2.47
N LYS A 115 -27.28 2.58 2.09
CA LYS A 115 -28.70 2.34 2.43
C LYS A 115 -28.87 1.21 3.45
N SER A 116 -27.94 0.24 3.42
CA SER A 116 -27.94 -0.90 4.33
C SER A 116 -27.34 -0.59 5.71
N ASN A 117 -26.60 0.49 5.84
CA ASN A 117 -25.72 0.81 6.98
C ASN A 117 -24.59 -0.22 7.20
N ILE A 118 -24.31 -1.05 6.22
CA ILE A 118 -23.23 -2.03 6.25
C ILE A 118 -22.22 -1.64 5.15
N LEU A 119 -21.02 -1.29 5.56
CA LEU A 119 -19.91 -0.98 4.66
C LEU A 119 -18.92 -2.14 4.62
N GLY A 120 -18.35 -2.41 3.45
CA GLY A 120 -17.30 -3.39 3.27
C GLY A 120 -15.91 -2.75 3.21
N TYR A 121 -14.92 -3.44 3.77
CA TYR A 121 -13.52 -3.06 3.67
C TYR A 121 -12.68 -4.29 3.30
N VAL A 122 -12.14 -4.32 2.08
CA VAL A 122 -11.18 -5.34 1.65
C VAL A 122 -9.79 -4.87 2.05
N ALA A 123 -9.15 -5.60 2.97
CA ALA A 123 -7.87 -5.21 3.57
C ALA A 123 -6.77 -6.22 3.25
N ALA A 124 -5.54 -5.73 3.04
CA ALA A 124 -4.39 -6.59 2.73
C ALA A 124 -3.86 -7.32 3.96
N LEU A 125 -3.24 -6.60 4.87
CA LEU A 125 -2.50 -7.14 6.02
C LEU A 125 -2.83 -6.34 7.30
N PRO A 126 -2.93 -7.00 8.48
CA PRO A 126 -3.25 -6.34 9.74
C PRO A 126 -2.04 -5.60 10.34
N ILE A 127 -1.51 -4.62 9.60
CA ILE A 127 -0.40 -3.75 10.00
C ILE A 127 -0.92 -2.38 10.44
N PRO A 128 -0.12 -1.58 11.18
CA PRO A 128 -0.56 -0.30 11.74
C PRO A 128 -1.17 0.65 10.71
N GLU A 129 -0.59 0.77 9.52
CA GLU A 129 -1.08 1.63 8.44
C GLU A 129 -2.50 1.23 7.99
N VAL A 130 -2.73 -0.06 7.78
CA VAL A 130 -4.03 -0.58 7.32
C VAL A 130 -5.08 -0.44 8.41
N LEU A 131 -4.74 -0.77 9.67
CA LEU A 131 -5.62 -0.61 10.83
C LEU A 131 -6.00 0.87 11.04
N GLN A 132 -5.04 1.79 10.90
CA GLN A 132 -5.30 3.23 10.95
C GLN A 132 -6.28 3.67 9.85
N GLY A 133 -6.13 3.12 8.64
CA GLY A 133 -7.03 3.39 7.53
C GLY A 133 -8.45 2.89 7.79
N ILE A 134 -8.61 1.67 8.30
CA ILE A 134 -9.91 1.09 8.67
C ILE A 134 -10.58 1.94 9.76
N ASN A 135 -9.84 2.29 10.82
CA ASN A 135 -10.37 3.10 11.91
C ASN A 135 -10.81 4.49 11.43
N ALA A 136 -9.99 5.15 10.61
CA ALA A 136 -10.34 6.46 10.07
C ALA A 136 -11.58 6.41 9.17
N TYR A 137 -11.69 5.40 8.30
CA TYR A 137 -12.86 5.16 7.46
C TYR A 137 -14.11 4.94 8.31
N THR A 138 -14.02 4.09 9.32
CA THR A 138 -15.12 3.79 10.24
C THR A 138 -15.57 5.05 10.98
N LEU A 139 -14.64 5.80 11.55
CA LEU A 139 -14.94 7.06 12.24
C LEU A 139 -15.56 8.10 11.30
N GLY A 140 -15.10 8.18 10.06
CA GLY A 140 -15.69 9.03 9.03
C GLY A 140 -17.14 8.66 8.74
N ALA A 141 -17.43 7.38 8.52
CA ALA A 141 -18.77 6.87 8.27
C ALA A 141 -19.71 7.09 9.47
N GLN A 142 -19.26 6.76 10.67
CA GLN A 142 -20.03 6.92 11.90
C GLN A 142 -20.24 8.37 12.30
N SER A 143 -19.41 9.31 11.82
CA SER A 143 -19.67 10.75 11.99
C SER A 143 -20.92 11.23 11.22
N VAL A 144 -21.35 10.48 10.20
CA VAL A 144 -22.55 10.74 9.42
C VAL A 144 -23.75 9.97 10.00
N ASN A 145 -23.55 8.69 10.28
CA ASN A 145 -24.56 7.82 10.88
C ASN A 145 -23.91 6.85 11.88
N PRO A 146 -24.10 7.03 13.18
CA PRO A 146 -23.46 6.22 14.22
C PRO A 146 -23.84 4.73 14.22
N ASN A 147 -24.92 4.35 13.50
CA ASN A 147 -25.37 2.97 13.39
C ASN A 147 -24.64 2.17 12.28
N ILE A 148 -23.71 2.79 11.56
CA ILE A 148 -22.99 2.13 10.49
C ILE A 148 -22.02 1.08 11.08
N GLU A 149 -22.08 -0.12 10.49
CA GLU A 149 -21.14 -1.21 10.70
C GLU A 149 -20.14 -1.29 9.54
N VAL A 150 -18.86 -1.44 9.85
CA VAL A 150 -17.82 -1.71 8.84
C VAL A 150 -17.33 -3.14 8.98
N ARG A 151 -17.54 -3.95 7.97
CA ARG A 151 -17.09 -5.35 7.87
C ARG A 151 -15.78 -5.44 7.11
N VAL A 152 -14.83 -6.18 7.65
CA VAL A 152 -13.48 -6.28 7.07
C VAL A 152 -13.20 -7.71 6.64
N VAL A 153 -12.71 -7.89 5.41
CA VAL A 153 -12.18 -9.17 4.91
C VAL A 153 -10.71 -8.98 4.55
N TRP A 154 -9.87 -9.86 5.08
CA TRP A 154 -8.43 -9.84 4.88
C TRP A 154 -8.01 -10.76 3.73
N THR A 155 -7.28 -10.23 2.75
CA THR A 155 -6.73 -11.01 1.61
C THR A 155 -5.39 -11.67 1.93
N SER A 156 -4.70 -11.20 2.97
CA SER A 156 -3.33 -11.58 3.31
C SER A 156 -2.32 -11.36 2.17
N ALA A 157 -2.61 -10.43 1.28
CA ALA A 157 -1.77 -10.04 0.15
C ALA A 157 -2.01 -8.58 -0.22
N TRP A 158 -0.96 -7.90 -0.70
CA TRP A 158 -1.09 -6.54 -1.26
C TRP A 158 -1.72 -6.55 -2.65
N TYR A 159 -1.47 -7.60 -3.42
CA TYR A 159 -1.95 -7.76 -4.78
C TYR A 159 -2.31 -9.23 -5.05
N ASP A 160 -3.57 -9.52 -5.15
CA ASP A 160 -4.13 -10.82 -5.54
C ASP A 160 -5.55 -10.59 -6.06
N PRO A 161 -5.71 -10.32 -7.39
CA PRO A 161 -7.03 -9.99 -7.96
C PRO A 161 -8.12 -11.01 -7.66
N GLY A 162 -7.76 -12.31 -7.59
CA GLY A 162 -8.71 -13.37 -7.27
C GLY A 162 -9.25 -13.23 -5.84
N LYS A 163 -8.37 -13.16 -4.86
CA LYS A 163 -8.77 -12.97 -3.45
C LYS A 163 -9.46 -11.63 -3.21
N GLU A 164 -9.08 -10.58 -3.91
CA GLU A 164 -9.69 -9.27 -3.82
C GLU A 164 -11.15 -9.29 -4.33
N SER A 165 -11.41 -9.95 -5.47
CA SER A 165 -12.75 -10.16 -6.00
C SER A 165 -13.60 -11.03 -5.07
N ASP A 166 -13.06 -12.15 -4.57
CA ASP A 166 -13.77 -13.04 -3.64
C ASP A 166 -14.12 -12.33 -2.33
N ALA A 167 -13.21 -11.52 -1.79
CA ALA A 167 -13.43 -10.71 -0.61
C ALA A 167 -14.57 -9.69 -0.81
N ALA A 168 -14.60 -9.01 -1.97
CA ALA A 168 -15.66 -8.08 -2.31
C ALA A 168 -17.03 -8.80 -2.41
N LYS A 169 -17.09 -9.92 -3.15
CA LYS A 169 -18.31 -10.75 -3.28
C LYS A 169 -18.80 -11.26 -1.92
N SER A 170 -17.88 -11.67 -1.04
CA SER A 170 -18.24 -12.08 0.33
C SER A 170 -18.88 -10.93 1.13
N LEU A 171 -18.34 -9.72 1.03
CA LEU A 171 -18.89 -8.54 1.70
C LEU A 171 -20.26 -8.15 1.15
N ILE A 172 -20.45 -8.20 -0.16
CA ILE A 172 -21.75 -7.99 -0.83
C ILE A 172 -22.76 -9.02 -0.32
N GLY A 173 -22.39 -10.30 -0.28
CA GLY A 173 -23.24 -11.37 0.25
C GLY A 173 -23.60 -11.21 1.74
N GLN A 174 -22.81 -10.44 2.48
CA GLN A 174 -23.08 -10.06 3.87
C GLN A 174 -23.94 -8.79 4.01
N GLY A 175 -24.37 -8.20 2.90
CA GLY A 175 -25.25 -7.02 2.88
C GLY A 175 -24.51 -5.67 2.80
N ALA A 176 -23.22 -5.65 2.58
CA ALA A 176 -22.50 -4.39 2.32
C ALA A 176 -22.92 -3.83 0.95
N ASP A 177 -23.34 -2.57 0.91
CA ASP A 177 -23.75 -1.87 -0.31
C ASP A 177 -22.78 -0.77 -0.74
N VAL A 178 -21.76 -0.49 0.06
CA VAL A 178 -20.60 0.35 -0.30
C VAL A 178 -19.36 -0.35 0.16
N ILE A 179 -18.40 -0.56 -0.75
CA ILE A 179 -17.14 -1.27 -0.47
C ILE A 179 -15.94 -0.39 -0.79
N THR A 180 -14.96 -0.39 0.08
CA THR A 180 -13.64 0.18 -0.13
C THR A 180 -12.57 -0.90 0.00
N HIS A 181 -11.35 -0.59 -0.47
CA HIS A 181 -10.24 -1.54 -0.34
C HIS A 181 -8.91 -0.85 -0.03
N HIS A 182 -7.99 -1.61 0.57
CA HIS A 182 -6.60 -1.27 0.77
C HIS A 182 -5.73 -2.41 0.23
N THR A 183 -5.95 -2.71 -1.02
CA THR A 183 -5.24 -3.67 -1.87
C THR A 183 -4.91 -2.99 -3.19
N ASN A 184 -4.20 -3.63 -4.10
CA ASN A 184 -3.58 -2.94 -5.22
C ASN A 184 -4.08 -3.39 -6.61
N SER A 185 -5.24 -4.01 -6.72
CA SER A 185 -5.88 -4.28 -8.01
C SER A 185 -7.24 -3.59 -8.15
N SER A 186 -7.74 -3.50 -9.38
CA SER A 186 -9.10 -3.01 -9.66
C SER A 186 -10.19 -4.07 -9.43
N ALA A 187 -9.83 -5.29 -9.01
CA ALA A 187 -10.76 -6.41 -8.92
C ALA A 187 -11.91 -6.19 -7.94
N VAL A 188 -11.69 -5.42 -6.86
CA VAL A 188 -12.77 -5.04 -5.92
C VAL A 188 -13.80 -4.15 -6.61
N ALA A 189 -13.34 -3.13 -7.35
CA ALA A 189 -14.24 -2.22 -8.07
C ALA A 189 -15.03 -2.99 -9.15
N SER A 190 -14.37 -3.84 -9.94
CA SER A 190 -15.03 -4.67 -10.95
C SER A 190 -16.09 -5.60 -10.33
N ALA A 191 -15.78 -6.25 -9.20
CA ALA A 191 -16.75 -7.10 -8.52
C ALA A 191 -17.97 -6.33 -7.98
N CYS A 192 -17.79 -5.05 -7.60
CA CYS A 192 -18.90 -4.18 -7.18
C CYS A 192 -19.74 -3.69 -8.37
N GLU A 193 -19.15 -3.50 -9.55
CA GLU A 193 -19.89 -3.13 -10.77
C GLU A 193 -20.75 -4.29 -11.32
N GLU A 194 -20.31 -5.53 -11.10
CA GLU A 194 -21.02 -6.74 -11.52
C GLU A 194 -22.22 -7.08 -10.64
N ALA A 195 -22.34 -6.50 -9.44
CA ALA A 195 -23.34 -6.85 -8.43
C ALA A 195 -24.52 -5.86 -8.42
#